data_d9953ead2a18c8a9c7b4d43fd376571d
#
_entry.id   d9953ead2a18c8a9c7b4d43fd376571d
#
_cell.length_a   1.000
_cell.length_b   1.000
_cell.length_c   1.000
_cell.angle_alpha   90.00
_cell.angle_beta   90.00
_cell.angle_gamma   90.00
#
_symmetry.space_group_name_H-M   'P 1'
#
loop_
_entity.id
_entity.type
_entity.pdbx_description
1 polymer ?
#
loop_
_entity_poly.entity_id
_entity_poly.type
_entity_poly.pdbx_seq_one_letter_code
_entity_poly.pdbx_strand_id
1 'polypeptide(L)'
;DAVRNSTFDPVEIDREIEVVLEEIRRSEDSPGHVLSDAVFREHFQKHRYGLPILGPAESVASFNRKKVTTFWKSWYTPDNMVIVAAGDFNAKKLAKQIKAQFADAEAGNKKRGRRREPKQKTMRSVILHRQFERTKLDLTWPSAAFHEEDATYLDLLSFVLGECESSRLVRRVREDEGLADRIDSSSYTPLDPGVFSINMDVEQSNAHAAIAASLREVERIRSRPVSNEELERARANFLASEHFERESVSGLASKLGNFHVIGGDWRSEDTYFETLKRATPEDLQRVAQKYLAP
;
A
#
# COMPACT_ATOMS: atom_id res chain seq x y z
N ASP A 1 17.11 -9.33 -21.42
CA ASP A 1 18.44 -8.70 -21.27
C ASP A 1 18.54 -7.83 -20.01
N ALA A 2 17.65 -6.86 -19.80
CA ALA A 2 17.75 -5.89 -18.70
C ALA A 2 17.96 -6.50 -17.29
N VAL A 3 17.36 -7.65 -17.01
CA VAL A 3 17.49 -8.30 -15.69
C VAL A 3 18.80 -9.09 -15.57
N ARG A 4 19.27 -9.75 -16.64
CA ARG A 4 20.44 -10.66 -16.57
C ARG A 4 21.74 -10.06 -17.07
N ASN A 5 21.68 -9.19 -18.06
CA ASN A 5 22.86 -8.77 -18.83
C ASN A 5 23.11 -7.27 -18.68
N SER A 6 22.64 -6.65 -17.60
CA SER A 6 22.90 -5.24 -17.32
C SER A 6 24.42 -5.01 -17.15
N THR A 7 24.95 -4.06 -17.89
CA THR A 7 26.39 -3.72 -17.92
C THR A 7 26.81 -2.88 -16.73
N PHE A 8 25.89 -2.12 -16.17
CA PHE A 8 26.13 -1.20 -15.07
C PHE A 8 27.30 -0.26 -15.36
N ASP A 9 27.23 0.44 -16.51
CA ASP A 9 28.24 1.40 -16.89
C ASP A 9 28.44 2.44 -15.78
N PRO A 10 29.69 2.74 -15.34
CA PRO A 10 29.94 3.65 -14.23
C PRO A 10 29.39 5.06 -14.48
N VAL A 11 29.50 5.57 -15.70
CA VAL A 11 29.04 6.93 -16.05
C VAL A 11 27.52 7.00 -15.99
N GLU A 12 26.83 5.95 -16.45
CA GLU A 12 25.37 5.90 -16.37
C GLU A 12 24.88 5.73 -14.92
N ILE A 13 25.61 4.97 -14.09
CA ILE A 13 25.29 4.88 -12.64
C ILE A 13 25.41 6.24 -11.97
N ASP A 14 26.48 6.99 -12.23
CA ASP A 14 26.67 8.31 -11.62
C ASP A 14 25.54 9.27 -12.04
N ARG A 15 25.13 9.24 -13.32
CA ARG A 15 23.98 10.02 -13.81
C ARG A 15 22.66 9.61 -13.15
N GLU A 16 22.42 8.31 -13.01
CA GLU A 16 21.19 7.78 -12.41
C GLU A 16 21.11 8.13 -10.91
N ILE A 17 22.23 8.14 -10.20
CA ILE A 17 22.31 8.61 -8.82
C ILE A 17 21.81 10.05 -8.71
N GLU A 18 22.28 10.95 -9.60
CA GLU A 18 21.80 12.34 -9.63
C GLU A 18 20.31 12.45 -9.94
N VAL A 19 19.79 11.62 -10.86
CA VAL A 19 18.36 11.57 -11.17
C VAL A 19 17.55 11.16 -9.94
N VAL A 20 17.97 10.11 -9.22
CA VAL A 20 17.28 9.65 -8.00
C VAL A 20 17.38 10.69 -6.88
N LEU A 21 18.51 11.38 -6.72
CA LEU A 21 18.65 12.47 -5.76
C LEU A 21 17.71 13.65 -6.09
N GLU A 22 17.52 13.95 -7.38
CA GLU A 22 16.54 14.95 -7.80
C GLU A 22 15.10 14.50 -7.54
N GLU A 23 14.81 13.23 -7.74
CA GLU A 23 13.50 12.63 -7.40
C GLU A 23 13.21 12.75 -5.90
N ILE A 24 14.21 12.48 -5.04
CA ILE A 24 14.09 12.69 -3.59
C ILE A 24 13.79 14.16 -3.28
N ARG A 25 14.50 15.11 -3.87
CA ARG A 25 14.24 16.55 -3.67
C ARG A 25 12.82 16.94 -4.08
N ARG A 26 12.34 16.44 -5.24
CA ARG A 26 10.96 16.69 -5.70
C ARG A 26 9.90 16.08 -4.78
N SER A 27 10.20 14.94 -4.17
CA SER A 27 9.27 14.32 -3.21
C SER A 27 9.10 15.18 -1.94
N GLU A 28 10.14 15.94 -1.54
CA GLU A 28 10.06 16.88 -0.42
C GLU A 28 9.17 18.10 -0.70
N ASP A 29 8.93 18.42 -1.97
CA ASP A 29 8.02 19.50 -2.41
C ASP A 29 6.56 19.03 -2.48
N SER A 30 6.30 17.73 -2.34
CA SER A 30 4.96 17.14 -2.37
C SER A 30 4.39 17.01 -0.95
N PRO A 31 3.33 17.77 -0.61
CA PRO A 31 2.72 17.71 0.73
C PRO A 31 2.27 16.30 1.14
N GLY A 32 1.68 15.57 0.19
CA GLY A 32 1.22 14.20 0.42
C GLY A 32 2.38 13.22 0.68
N HIS A 33 3.50 13.38 -0.04
CA HIS A 33 4.69 12.55 0.14
C HIS A 33 5.34 12.79 1.51
N VAL A 34 5.52 14.06 1.85
CA VAL A 34 6.10 14.47 3.14
C VAL A 34 5.27 13.94 4.31
N LEU A 35 3.93 14.01 4.21
CA LEU A 35 3.04 13.47 5.24
C LEU A 35 3.12 11.94 5.29
N SER A 36 3.05 11.27 4.16
CA SER A 36 3.13 9.80 4.08
C SER A 36 4.43 9.26 4.69
N ASP A 37 5.57 9.85 4.33
CA ASP A 37 6.87 9.46 4.91
C ASP A 37 6.92 9.66 6.42
N ALA A 38 6.34 10.75 6.92
CA ALA A 38 6.25 11.01 8.36
C ALA A 38 5.37 9.99 9.06
N VAL A 39 4.20 9.68 8.49
CA VAL A 39 3.26 8.68 9.01
C VAL A 39 3.90 7.30 9.07
N PHE A 40 4.49 6.83 7.97
CA PHE A 40 5.14 5.53 7.95
C PHE A 40 6.31 5.43 8.92
N ARG A 41 7.10 6.49 9.07
CA ARG A 41 8.21 6.56 10.04
C ARG A 41 7.72 6.50 11.48
N GLU A 42 6.65 7.21 11.81
CA GLU A 42 6.05 7.18 13.16
C GLU A 42 5.34 5.85 13.45
N HIS A 43 4.69 5.29 12.44
CA HIS A 43 3.99 4.01 12.56
C HIS A 43 4.97 2.84 12.72
N PHE A 44 6.00 2.77 11.87
CA PHE A 44 6.97 1.67 11.81
C PHE A 44 8.33 2.08 12.35
N GLN A 45 8.52 2.02 13.66
CA GLN A 45 9.79 2.41 14.31
C GLN A 45 10.88 1.33 14.22
N LYS A 46 10.52 0.09 13.95
CA LYS A 46 11.45 -1.05 13.84
C LYS A 46 11.34 -1.77 12.51
N HIS A 47 10.18 -1.83 11.93
CA HIS A 47 9.95 -2.46 10.64
C HIS A 47 10.51 -1.59 9.51
N ARG A 48 10.92 -2.24 8.40
CA ARG A 48 11.50 -1.54 7.24
C ARG A 48 10.50 -0.68 6.48
N TYR A 49 9.19 -0.86 6.68
CA TYR A 49 8.17 0.00 6.09
C TYR A 49 8.28 1.46 6.57
N GLY A 50 8.94 1.73 7.69
CA GLY A 50 9.23 3.09 8.14
C GLY A 50 10.38 3.79 7.41
N LEU A 51 11.02 3.15 6.42
CA LEU A 51 12.03 3.76 5.59
C LEU A 51 11.41 4.30 4.30
N PRO A 52 11.86 5.49 3.80
CA PRO A 52 11.41 6.00 2.51
C PRO A 52 11.69 4.99 1.40
N ILE A 53 10.81 4.92 0.40
CA ILE A 53 10.95 3.98 -0.74
C ILE A 53 12.24 4.24 -1.52
N LEU A 54 12.55 5.50 -1.80
CA LEU A 54 13.80 5.90 -2.48
C LEU A 54 15.04 5.75 -1.58
N GLY A 55 14.84 5.59 -0.28
CA GLY A 55 15.89 5.59 0.72
C GLY A 55 16.38 6.99 1.10
N PRO A 56 17.23 7.08 2.16
CA PRO A 56 17.84 8.36 2.53
C PRO A 56 18.79 8.86 1.43
N ALA A 57 18.75 10.16 1.13
CA ALA A 57 19.61 10.80 0.11
C ALA A 57 21.10 10.49 0.30
N GLU A 58 21.59 10.51 1.55
CA GLU A 58 22.98 10.14 1.88
C GLU A 58 23.33 8.71 1.48
N SER A 59 22.37 7.78 1.65
CA SER A 59 22.53 6.39 1.23
C SER A 59 22.65 6.28 -0.30
N VAL A 60 21.77 6.97 -1.02
CA VAL A 60 21.76 7.00 -2.49
C VAL A 60 23.05 7.64 -3.02
N ALA A 61 23.46 8.79 -2.49
CA ALA A 61 24.71 9.46 -2.85
C ALA A 61 25.96 8.59 -2.59
N SER A 62 25.87 7.61 -1.69
CA SER A 62 26.98 6.69 -1.40
C SER A 62 27.07 5.49 -2.35
N PHE A 63 26.12 5.35 -3.30
CA PHE A 63 26.15 4.24 -4.23
C PHE A 63 27.29 4.37 -5.22
N ASN A 64 27.73 3.25 -5.71
CA ASN A 64 28.72 3.11 -6.76
C ASN A 64 28.52 1.77 -7.47
N ARG A 65 29.19 1.58 -8.59
CA ARG A 65 29.07 0.35 -9.39
C ARG A 65 29.24 -0.92 -8.56
N LYS A 66 30.18 -0.95 -7.62
CA LYS A 66 30.43 -2.14 -6.77
C LYS A 66 29.23 -2.45 -5.88
N LYS A 67 28.65 -1.47 -5.22
CA LYS A 67 27.45 -1.66 -4.36
C LYS A 67 26.27 -2.14 -5.19
N VAL A 68 25.99 -1.48 -6.31
CA VAL A 68 24.88 -1.80 -7.21
C VAL A 68 25.01 -3.22 -7.76
N THR A 69 26.16 -3.57 -8.33
CA THR A 69 26.40 -4.91 -8.89
C THR A 69 26.39 -6.00 -7.82
N THR A 70 26.87 -5.72 -6.60
CA THR A 70 26.82 -6.68 -5.49
C THR A 70 25.38 -6.94 -5.06
N PHE A 71 24.55 -5.89 -4.98
CA PHE A 71 23.13 -6.04 -4.68
C PHE A 71 22.42 -6.82 -5.79
N TRP A 72 22.62 -6.42 -7.04
CA TRP A 72 22.01 -7.10 -8.20
C TRP A 72 22.36 -8.59 -8.24
N LYS A 73 23.62 -8.97 -8.17
CA LYS A 73 24.04 -10.38 -8.13
C LYS A 73 23.45 -11.17 -6.97
N SER A 74 23.16 -10.50 -5.84
CA SER A 74 22.65 -11.16 -4.65
C SER A 74 21.13 -11.36 -4.67
N TRP A 75 20.38 -10.51 -5.37
CA TRP A 75 18.93 -10.47 -5.26
C TRP A 75 18.19 -10.75 -6.57
N TYR A 76 18.81 -10.52 -7.74
CA TYR A 76 18.23 -10.79 -9.04
C TYR A 76 18.58 -12.19 -9.51
N THR A 77 18.13 -13.16 -8.74
CA THR A 77 18.39 -14.60 -8.95
C THR A 77 17.08 -15.32 -9.27
N PRO A 78 17.10 -16.43 -10.06
CA PRO A 78 15.88 -17.10 -10.50
C PRO A 78 14.95 -17.53 -9.37
N ASP A 79 15.50 -17.94 -8.23
CA ASP A 79 14.75 -18.34 -7.04
C ASP A 79 14.14 -17.17 -6.25
N ASN A 80 14.49 -15.93 -6.59
CA ASN A 80 13.96 -14.71 -5.98
C ASN A 80 13.15 -13.84 -6.97
N MET A 81 12.82 -14.39 -8.13
CA MET A 81 12.07 -13.68 -9.17
C MET A 81 10.79 -14.42 -9.54
N VAL A 82 9.75 -13.68 -9.84
CA VAL A 82 8.50 -14.18 -10.42
C VAL A 82 8.30 -13.47 -11.75
N ILE A 83 8.00 -14.22 -12.79
CA ILE A 83 7.66 -13.70 -14.10
C ILE A 83 6.18 -13.97 -14.33
N VAL A 84 5.42 -12.91 -14.52
CA VAL A 84 4.01 -12.98 -14.88
C VAL A 84 3.83 -12.45 -16.29
N ALA A 85 3.10 -13.17 -17.12
CA ALA A 85 2.78 -12.75 -18.47
C ALA A 85 1.27 -12.90 -18.72
N ALA A 86 0.65 -11.85 -19.21
CA ALA A 86 -0.75 -11.84 -19.64
C ALA A 86 -0.83 -11.27 -21.08
N GLY A 87 -1.74 -11.81 -21.89
CA GLY A 87 -1.94 -11.37 -23.26
C GLY A 87 -2.16 -12.54 -24.23
N ASP A 88 -2.18 -12.23 -25.52
CA ASP A 88 -2.37 -13.21 -26.58
C ASP A 88 -1.03 -13.84 -27.00
N PHE A 89 -0.69 -14.98 -26.42
CA PHE A 89 0.52 -15.75 -26.71
C PHE A 89 0.37 -17.24 -26.41
N ASN A 90 1.27 -18.05 -26.99
CA ASN A 90 1.36 -19.46 -26.64
C ASN A 90 2.14 -19.66 -25.34
N ALA A 91 1.43 -19.95 -24.24
CA ALA A 91 2.01 -20.09 -22.92
C ALA A 91 3.14 -21.16 -22.84
N LYS A 92 2.98 -22.30 -23.52
CA LYS A 92 4.00 -23.37 -23.52
C LYS A 92 5.28 -22.92 -24.23
N LYS A 93 5.16 -22.21 -25.37
CA LYS A 93 6.29 -21.66 -26.10
C LYS A 93 7.02 -20.60 -25.28
N LEU A 94 6.26 -19.66 -24.69
CA LEU A 94 6.83 -18.61 -23.84
C LEU A 94 7.55 -19.20 -22.60
N ALA A 95 6.92 -20.12 -21.89
CA ALA A 95 7.54 -20.81 -20.75
C ALA A 95 8.85 -21.53 -21.13
N LYS A 96 8.88 -22.18 -22.32
CA LYS A 96 10.12 -22.80 -22.83
C LYS A 96 11.21 -21.77 -23.11
N GLN A 97 10.85 -20.63 -23.70
CA GLN A 97 11.79 -19.53 -23.97
C GLN A 97 12.34 -18.92 -22.67
N ILE A 98 11.47 -18.66 -21.68
CA ILE A 98 11.89 -18.16 -20.35
C ILE A 98 12.85 -19.15 -19.69
N LYS A 99 12.50 -20.44 -19.64
CA LYS A 99 13.37 -21.48 -19.08
C LYS A 99 14.75 -21.55 -19.77
N ALA A 100 14.78 -21.43 -21.07
CA ALA A 100 16.03 -21.43 -21.83
C ALA A 100 16.89 -20.19 -21.51
N GLN A 101 16.27 -19.02 -21.30
CA GLN A 101 16.98 -17.79 -20.95
C GLN A 101 17.58 -17.82 -19.54
N PHE A 102 17.08 -18.64 -18.64
CA PHE A 102 17.54 -18.74 -17.25
C PHE A 102 18.19 -20.09 -16.94
N ALA A 103 18.46 -20.93 -17.96
CA ALA A 103 18.94 -22.31 -17.75
C ALA A 103 20.31 -22.38 -17.06
N ASP A 104 21.17 -21.41 -17.31
CA ASP A 104 22.52 -21.28 -16.75
C ASP A 104 22.62 -20.28 -15.60
N ALA A 105 21.48 -19.74 -15.15
CA ALA A 105 21.48 -18.78 -14.06
C ALA A 105 21.59 -19.49 -12.70
N GLU A 106 22.51 -19.03 -11.88
CA GLU A 106 22.72 -19.59 -10.54
C GLU A 106 21.62 -19.18 -9.57
N ALA A 107 21.20 -20.11 -8.71
CA ALA A 107 20.26 -19.81 -7.63
C ALA A 107 20.92 -18.92 -6.58
N GLY A 108 20.13 -18.04 -5.99
CA GLY A 108 20.56 -17.23 -4.87
C GLY A 108 20.57 -17.99 -3.54
N ASN A 109 21.17 -17.37 -2.54
CA ASN A 109 21.15 -17.89 -1.17
C ASN A 109 20.69 -16.86 -0.14
N LYS A 110 20.22 -15.70 -0.61
CA LYS A 110 19.80 -14.60 0.25
C LYS A 110 18.40 -14.82 0.80
N LYS A 111 18.29 -14.76 2.12
CA LYS A 111 17.00 -14.73 2.81
C LYS A 111 16.73 -13.33 3.32
N ARG A 112 15.54 -12.81 3.07
CA ARG A 112 15.10 -11.53 3.64
C ARG A 112 14.87 -11.69 5.13
N GLY A 113 15.68 -11.00 5.94
CA GLY A 113 15.37 -10.84 7.36
C GLY A 113 14.14 -9.96 7.53
N ARG A 114 13.12 -10.47 8.23
CA ARG A 114 11.94 -9.68 8.60
C ARG A 114 12.10 -9.18 10.04
N ARG A 115 11.95 -7.88 10.24
CA ARG A 115 11.86 -7.28 11.57
C ARG A 115 10.38 -7.06 11.86
N ARG A 116 9.88 -7.60 12.96
CA ARG A 116 8.51 -7.35 13.38
C ARG A 116 8.42 -5.97 14.04
N GLU A 117 7.36 -5.23 13.70
CA GLU A 117 7.00 -4.03 14.43
C GLU A 117 6.40 -4.42 15.79
N PRO A 118 6.86 -3.87 16.93
CA PRO A 118 6.22 -4.11 18.20
C PRO A 118 4.84 -3.46 18.24
N LYS A 119 3.91 -4.05 19.01
CA LYS A 119 2.58 -3.46 19.19
C LYS A 119 2.69 -2.04 19.74
N GLN A 120 2.01 -1.12 19.08
CA GLN A 120 1.84 0.25 19.58
C GLN A 120 1.05 0.24 20.88
N LYS A 121 1.52 0.96 21.89
CA LYS A 121 0.91 1.02 23.23
C LYS A 121 0.26 2.36 23.52
N THR A 122 0.63 3.39 22.83
CA THR A 122 0.15 4.75 23.01
C THR A 122 -0.04 5.43 21.67
N MET A 123 -0.94 6.39 21.60
CA MET A 123 -1.08 7.27 20.43
C MET A 123 0.25 7.98 20.16
N ARG A 124 0.59 8.10 18.90
CA ARG A 124 1.72 8.90 18.42
C ARG A 124 1.19 10.02 17.53
N SER A 125 1.85 11.15 17.55
CA SER A 125 1.50 12.26 16.68
C SER A 125 2.75 12.99 16.22
N VAL A 126 2.73 13.50 15.01
CA VAL A 126 3.73 14.36 14.44
C VAL A 126 3.06 15.55 13.80
N ILE A 127 3.61 16.74 14.01
CA ILE A 127 3.17 17.99 13.37
C ILE A 127 4.34 18.53 12.57
N LEU A 128 4.12 18.69 11.27
CA LEU A 128 5.11 19.25 10.36
C LEU A 128 4.65 20.64 9.92
N HIS A 129 5.49 21.64 10.13
CA HIS A 129 5.23 22.99 9.65
C HIS A 129 5.91 23.17 8.29
N ARG A 130 5.11 23.43 7.25
CA ARG A 130 5.55 23.66 5.87
C ARG A 130 4.70 24.78 5.26
N GLN A 131 5.21 25.38 4.19
CA GLN A 131 4.49 26.44 3.45
C GLN A 131 3.65 25.81 2.33
N PHE A 132 2.52 25.16 2.71
CA PHE A 132 1.54 24.62 1.78
C PHE A 132 0.20 25.33 1.93
N GLU A 133 -0.58 25.33 0.87
CA GLU A 133 -1.87 26.01 0.84
C GLU A 133 -2.90 25.36 1.77
N ARG A 134 -2.89 24.03 1.87
CA ARG A 134 -3.86 23.27 2.68
C ARG A 134 -3.17 22.49 3.79
N THR A 135 -3.86 22.32 4.90
CA THR A 135 -3.44 21.40 5.94
C THR A 135 -3.82 19.97 5.56
N LYS A 136 -2.83 19.09 5.50
CA LYS A 136 -3.05 17.67 5.30
C LYS A 136 -3.02 16.94 6.62
N LEU A 137 -3.97 16.06 6.80
CA LEU A 137 -4.14 15.24 8.00
C LEU A 137 -4.18 13.77 7.63
N ASP A 138 -3.57 12.94 8.45
CA ASP A 138 -3.64 11.49 8.32
C ASP A 138 -3.87 10.87 9.70
N LEU A 139 -4.96 10.12 9.84
CA LEU A 139 -5.27 9.32 11.02
C LEU A 139 -5.00 7.87 10.68
N THR A 140 -4.05 7.24 11.38
CA THR A 140 -3.63 5.88 11.08
C THR A 140 -3.76 4.92 12.22
N TRP A 141 -4.09 3.69 11.89
CA TRP A 141 -4.14 2.55 12.80
C TRP A 141 -3.34 1.37 12.23
N PRO A 142 -2.81 0.49 13.08
CA PRO A 142 -2.25 -0.77 12.61
C PRO A 142 -3.30 -1.58 11.85
N SER A 143 -2.90 -2.22 10.77
CA SER A 143 -3.76 -3.07 9.94
C SER A 143 -3.31 -4.53 9.99
N ALA A 144 -4.03 -5.41 9.28
CA ALA A 144 -3.69 -6.80 9.09
C ALA A 144 -2.55 -6.98 8.08
N ALA A 145 -1.94 -8.16 8.06
CA ALA A 145 -1.12 -8.60 6.96
C ALA A 145 -2.01 -9.19 5.85
N PHE A 146 -1.55 -9.14 4.60
CA PHE A 146 -2.32 -9.58 3.42
C PHE A 146 -2.89 -10.99 3.53
N HIS A 147 -2.16 -11.93 4.15
CA HIS A 147 -2.57 -13.33 4.29
C HIS A 147 -3.58 -13.57 5.43
N GLU A 148 -3.89 -12.57 6.23
CA GLU A 148 -4.91 -12.64 7.27
C GLU A 148 -6.29 -12.35 6.66
N GLU A 149 -7.31 -13.12 7.03
CA GLU A 149 -8.69 -12.93 6.55
C GLU A 149 -9.21 -11.52 6.85
N ASP A 150 -8.77 -10.93 7.95
CA ASP A 150 -9.14 -9.57 8.35
C ASP A 150 -8.71 -8.50 7.32
N ALA A 151 -7.70 -8.76 6.49
CA ALA A 151 -7.29 -7.86 5.43
C ALA A 151 -8.45 -7.56 4.46
N THR A 152 -9.15 -8.60 4.00
CA THR A 152 -10.32 -8.47 3.11
C THR A 152 -11.45 -7.65 3.74
N TYR A 153 -11.71 -7.85 5.03
CA TYR A 153 -12.74 -7.08 5.75
C TYR A 153 -12.33 -5.62 5.96
N LEU A 154 -11.03 -5.35 6.16
CA LEU A 154 -10.50 -3.99 6.27
C LEU A 154 -10.55 -3.24 4.93
N ASP A 155 -10.28 -3.94 3.81
CA ASP A 155 -10.43 -3.37 2.49
C ASP A 155 -11.91 -3.00 2.22
N LEU A 156 -12.85 -3.87 2.58
CA LEU A 156 -14.28 -3.56 2.45
C LEU A 156 -14.72 -2.44 3.41
N LEU A 157 -14.13 -2.37 4.60
CA LEU A 157 -14.38 -1.31 5.57
C LEU A 157 -13.91 0.06 5.05
N SER A 158 -12.80 0.12 4.27
CA SER A 158 -12.36 1.37 3.66
C SER A 158 -13.38 1.91 2.66
N PHE A 159 -14.04 1.04 1.89
CA PHE A 159 -15.12 1.44 0.99
C PHE A 159 -16.36 1.97 1.72
N VAL A 160 -16.70 1.40 2.86
CA VAL A 160 -17.78 1.93 3.70
C VAL A 160 -17.43 3.30 4.28
N LEU A 161 -16.17 3.45 4.73
CA LEU A 161 -15.73 4.67 5.41
C LEU A 161 -15.43 5.82 4.45
N GLY A 162 -14.60 5.64 3.42
CA GLY A 162 -14.08 6.78 2.67
C GLY A 162 -13.69 6.55 1.21
N GLU A 163 -13.64 5.32 0.70
CA GLU A 163 -13.11 5.01 -0.64
C GLU A 163 -14.06 5.37 -1.80
N CYS A 164 -15.31 5.72 -1.53
CA CYS A 164 -16.27 6.09 -2.57
C CYS A 164 -17.12 7.30 -2.18
N GLU A 165 -17.69 7.98 -3.19
CA GLU A 165 -18.50 9.19 -3.00
C GLU A 165 -19.72 9.00 -2.06
N SER A 166 -20.25 7.79 -1.97
CA SER A 166 -21.36 7.45 -1.09
C SER A 166 -20.95 6.98 0.31
N SER A 167 -19.66 7.01 0.61
CA SER A 167 -19.08 6.59 1.89
C SER A 167 -19.43 7.55 3.04
N ARG A 168 -19.28 7.07 4.28
CA ARG A 168 -19.68 7.84 5.48
C ARG A 168 -18.88 9.11 5.66
N LEU A 169 -17.57 9.05 5.53
CA LEU A 169 -16.69 10.20 5.73
C LEU A 169 -16.92 11.26 4.65
N VAL A 170 -17.04 10.83 3.39
CA VAL A 170 -17.33 11.75 2.29
C VAL A 170 -18.66 12.48 2.53
N ARG A 171 -19.72 11.75 2.83
CA ARG A 171 -21.04 12.36 3.05
C ARG A 171 -21.08 13.21 4.31
N ARG A 172 -20.53 12.75 5.44
CA ARG A 172 -20.68 13.46 6.72
C ARG A 172 -19.68 14.59 6.90
N VAL A 173 -18.40 14.34 6.60
CA VAL A 173 -17.33 15.31 6.92
C VAL A 173 -17.16 16.32 5.78
N ARG A 174 -17.23 15.85 4.51
CA ARG A 174 -17.08 16.73 3.35
C ARG A 174 -18.39 17.40 2.95
N GLU A 175 -19.47 16.61 2.73
CA GLU A 175 -20.71 17.13 2.15
C GLU A 175 -21.61 17.82 3.18
N ASP A 176 -21.95 17.12 4.30
CA ASP A 176 -22.90 17.63 5.29
C ASP A 176 -22.28 18.73 6.17
N GLU A 177 -21.05 18.50 6.69
CA GLU A 177 -20.39 19.41 7.65
C GLU A 177 -19.41 20.39 6.98
N GLY A 178 -19.01 20.17 5.71
CA GLY A 178 -18.10 21.06 4.96
C GLY A 178 -16.74 21.27 5.61
N LEU A 179 -16.23 20.26 6.33
CA LEU A 179 -15.02 20.37 7.13
C LEU A 179 -13.75 20.00 6.36
N ALA A 180 -13.87 19.31 5.25
CA ALA A 180 -12.77 18.87 4.42
C ALA A 180 -13.03 19.12 2.94
N ASP A 181 -12.01 19.54 2.19
CA ASP A 181 -12.07 19.64 0.73
C ASP A 181 -11.97 18.24 0.10
N ARG A 182 -11.15 17.41 0.70
CA ARG A 182 -10.98 15.99 0.35
C ARG A 182 -10.92 15.16 1.62
N ILE A 183 -11.57 14.02 1.59
CA ILE A 183 -11.44 12.99 2.62
C ILE A 183 -11.59 11.62 1.98
N ASP A 184 -10.71 10.71 2.34
CA ASP A 184 -10.75 9.32 1.92
C ASP A 184 -10.26 8.40 3.05
N SER A 185 -10.50 7.12 2.91
CA SER A 185 -9.88 6.10 3.75
C SER A 185 -9.32 4.98 2.90
N SER A 186 -8.25 4.36 3.37
CA SER A 186 -7.57 3.29 2.66
C SER A 186 -7.09 2.20 3.60
N SER A 187 -7.00 0.98 3.09
CA SER A 187 -6.42 -0.16 3.79
C SER A 187 -5.17 -0.62 3.04
N TYR A 188 -4.02 -0.45 3.66
CA TYR A 188 -2.75 -0.95 3.15
C TYR A 188 -2.35 -2.20 3.92
N THR A 189 -2.52 -3.36 3.28
CA THR A 189 -2.29 -4.70 3.86
C THR A 189 -1.18 -5.42 3.08
N PRO A 190 0.09 -5.06 3.28
CA PRO A 190 1.21 -5.71 2.62
C PRO A 190 1.54 -7.09 3.25
N LEU A 191 2.71 -7.66 2.94
CA LEU A 191 3.14 -8.98 3.41
C LEU A 191 3.21 -9.10 4.95
N ASP A 192 3.63 -8.05 5.65
CA ASP A 192 3.57 -7.91 7.12
C ASP A 192 2.46 -6.90 7.47
N PRO A 193 1.99 -6.82 8.73
CA PRO A 193 0.93 -5.87 9.09
C PRO A 193 1.21 -4.44 8.60
N GLY A 194 0.21 -3.84 8.00
CA GLY A 194 0.28 -2.51 7.40
C GLY A 194 -0.44 -1.45 8.20
N VAL A 195 -1.13 -0.54 7.49
CA VAL A 195 -1.85 0.58 8.07
C VAL A 195 -3.25 0.71 7.48
N PHE A 196 -4.22 1.09 8.30
CA PHE A 196 -5.50 1.65 7.88
C PHE A 196 -5.44 3.15 8.09
N SER A 197 -5.80 3.92 7.07
CA SER A 197 -5.67 5.39 7.08
C SER A 197 -6.98 6.10 6.79
N ILE A 198 -7.16 7.27 7.37
CA ILE A 198 -8.12 8.29 6.94
C ILE A 198 -7.32 9.54 6.59
N ASN A 199 -7.35 9.93 5.33
CA ASN A 199 -6.61 11.07 4.79
C ASN A 199 -7.55 12.24 4.54
N MET A 200 -7.11 13.47 4.86
CA MET A 200 -7.91 14.67 4.70
C MET A 200 -7.09 15.85 4.21
N ASP A 201 -7.67 16.65 3.32
CA ASP A 201 -7.22 17.99 2.99
C ASP A 201 -8.22 18.98 3.57
N VAL A 202 -7.78 19.89 4.44
CA VAL A 202 -8.66 20.77 5.19
C VAL A 202 -8.11 22.21 5.28
N GLU A 203 -8.99 23.18 5.49
CA GLU A 203 -8.57 24.48 6.04
C GLU A 203 -8.03 24.29 7.46
N GLN A 204 -6.95 24.99 7.82
CA GLN A 204 -6.32 24.86 9.14
C GLN A 204 -7.31 25.10 10.29
N SER A 205 -8.24 26.03 10.13
CA SER A 205 -9.30 26.32 11.11
C SER A 205 -10.23 25.13 11.37
N ASN A 206 -10.42 24.25 10.38
CA ASN A 206 -11.31 23.09 10.45
C ASN A 206 -10.63 21.81 10.95
N ALA A 207 -9.30 21.80 11.09
CA ALA A 207 -8.54 20.60 11.37
C ALA A 207 -9.05 19.79 12.57
N HIS A 208 -9.28 20.42 13.71
CA HIS A 208 -9.79 19.74 14.93
C HIS A 208 -11.22 19.22 14.74
N ALA A 209 -12.07 20.00 14.08
CA ALA A 209 -13.45 19.60 13.81
C ALA A 209 -13.51 18.40 12.84
N ALA A 210 -12.69 18.41 11.79
CA ALA A 210 -12.60 17.32 10.82
C ALA A 210 -12.08 16.01 11.48
N ILE A 211 -11.04 16.09 12.32
CA ILE A 211 -10.57 14.95 13.11
C ILE A 211 -11.68 14.39 13.99
N ALA A 212 -12.35 15.26 14.75
CA ALA A 212 -13.43 14.84 15.66
C ALA A 212 -14.61 14.22 14.91
N ALA A 213 -14.98 14.79 13.75
CA ALA A 213 -16.03 14.24 12.89
C ALA A 213 -15.66 12.86 12.35
N SER A 214 -14.44 12.70 11.87
CA SER A 214 -13.92 11.42 11.36
C SER A 214 -13.92 10.34 12.45
N LEU A 215 -13.42 10.67 13.65
CA LEU A 215 -13.41 9.75 14.78
C LEU A 215 -14.83 9.36 15.26
N ARG A 216 -15.82 10.27 15.12
CA ARG A 216 -17.23 9.93 15.40
C ARG A 216 -17.75 8.85 14.44
N GLU A 217 -17.40 8.91 13.15
CA GLU A 217 -17.81 7.87 12.19
C GLU A 217 -17.11 6.53 12.46
N VAL A 218 -15.83 6.56 12.81
CA VAL A 218 -15.11 5.35 13.26
C VAL A 218 -15.81 4.74 14.49
N GLU A 219 -16.13 5.52 15.50
CA GLU A 219 -16.80 5.04 16.71
C GLU A 219 -18.22 4.51 16.43
N ARG A 220 -18.94 5.08 15.45
CA ARG A 220 -20.25 4.57 15.02
C ARG A 220 -20.15 3.15 14.45
N ILE A 221 -19.13 2.85 13.63
CA ILE A 221 -18.93 1.49 13.09
C ILE A 221 -18.46 0.53 14.20
N ARG A 222 -17.65 1.00 15.12
CA ARG A 222 -17.22 0.19 16.27
C ARG A 222 -18.37 -0.15 17.22
N SER A 223 -19.30 0.79 17.44
CA SER A 223 -20.40 0.62 18.39
C SER A 223 -21.60 -0.16 17.85
N ARG A 224 -21.82 -0.13 16.53
CA ARG A 224 -22.93 -0.86 15.88
C ARG A 224 -22.55 -1.28 14.46
N PRO A 225 -23.03 -2.46 13.98
CA PRO A 225 -22.83 -2.91 12.61
C PRO A 225 -23.33 -1.88 11.59
N VAL A 226 -22.75 -1.91 10.41
CA VAL A 226 -23.26 -1.19 9.23
C VAL A 226 -24.59 -1.82 8.78
N SER A 227 -25.39 -1.11 8.00
CA SER A 227 -26.58 -1.74 7.39
C SER A 227 -26.18 -2.69 6.25
N ASN A 228 -27.02 -3.66 5.96
CA ASN A 228 -26.83 -4.53 4.79
C ASN A 228 -26.75 -3.72 3.49
N GLU A 229 -27.53 -2.65 3.37
CA GLU A 229 -27.50 -1.78 2.20
C GLU A 229 -26.15 -1.06 2.03
N GLU A 230 -25.56 -0.57 3.13
CA GLU A 230 -24.22 0.03 3.09
C GLU A 230 -23.16 -0.99 2.69
N LEU A 231 -23.22 -2.19 3.27
CA LEU A 231 -22.30 -3.27 2.94
C LEU A 231 -22.39 -3.68 1.47
N GLU A 232 -23.61 -3.90 0.94
CA GLU A 232 -23.81 -4.29 -0.46
C GLU A 232 -23.33 -3.18 -1.42
N ARG A 233 -23.55 -1.90 -1.09
CA ARG A 233 -23.06 -0.79 -1.89
C ARG A 233 -21.54 -0.73 -1.88
N ALA A 234 -20.89 -0.88 -0.73
CA ALA A 234 -19.43 -0.93 -0.63
C ALA A 234 -18.86 -2.11 -1.41
N ARG A 235 -19.46 -3.29 -1.28
CA ARG A 235 -19.08 -4.50 -2.02
C ARG A 235 -19.21 -4.31 -3.53
N ALA A 236 -20.29 -3.71 -4.00
CA ALA A 236 -20.50 -3.43 -5.42
C ALA A 236 -19.43 -2.46 -5.98
N ASN A 237 -19.13 -1.39 -5.25
CA ASN A 237 -18.09 -0.43 -5.63
C ASN A 237 -16.70 -1.09 -5.64
N PHE A 238 -16.38 -1.88 -4.61
CA PHE A 238 -15.13 -2.65 -4.56
C PHE A 238 -14.99 -3.58 -5.77
N LEU A 239 -16.02 -4.39 -6.05
CA LEU A 239 -15.99 -5.31 -7.19
C LEU A 239 -15.89 -4.58 -8.52
N ALA A 240 -16.51 -3.40 -8.65
CA ALA A 240 -16.40 -2.58 -9.85
C ALA A 240 -14.95 -2.08 -10.04
N SER A 241 -14.30 -1.56 -9.00
CA SER A 241 -12.90 -1.13 -9.08
C SER A 241 -11.97 -2.28 -9.46
N GLU A 242 -12.19 -3.47 -8.90
CA GLU A 242 -11.44 -4.68 -9.24
C GLU A 242 -11.62 -5.11 -10.71
N HIS A 243 -12.81 -4.95 -11.27
CA HIS A 243 -13.05 -5.21 -12.69
C HIS A 243 -12.29 -4.23 -13.58
N PHE A 244 -12.34 -2.94 -13.28
CA PHE A 244 -11.61 -1.92 -14.06
C PHE A 244 -10.09 -2.15 -14.04
N GLU A 245 -9.52 -2.54 -12.91
CA GLU A 245 -8.09 -2.86 -12.85
C GLU A 245 -7.69 -4.03 -13.77
N ARG A 246 -8.60 -4.96 -14.04
CA ARG A 246 -8.35 -6.15 -14.88
C ARG A 246 -8.66 -5.96 -16.35
N GLU A 247 -9.21 -4.84 -16.78
CA GLU A 247 -9.52 -4.59 -18.20
C GLU A 247 -8.26 -4.57 -19.07
N SER A 248 -7.12 -4.22 -18.50
CA SER A 248 -5.84 -4.23 -19.21
C SER A 248 -5.03 -5.50 -18.93
N VAL A 249 -4.26 -5.96 -19.93
CA VAL A 249 -3.32 -7.08 -19.74
C VAL A 249 -2.26 -6.77 -18.70
N SER A 250 -1.88 -5.51 -18.56
CA SER A 250 -0.95 -5.04 -17.53
C SER A 250 -1.56 -5.15 -16.14
N GLY A 251 -2.80 -4.70 -15.95
CA GLY A 251 -3.54 -4.82 -14.69
C GLY A 251 -3.72 -6.27 -14.28
N LEU A 252 -4.11 -7.14 -15.22
CA LEU A 252 -4.23 -8.57 -14.96
C LEU A 252 -2.89 -9.19 -14.52
N ALA A 253 -1.79 -8.88 -15.22
CA ALA A 253 -0.47 -9.40 -14.87
C ALA A 253 -0.01 -8.90 -13.49
N SER A 254 -0.23 -7.61 -13.18
CA SER A 254 0.10 -7.01 -11.88
C SER A 254 -0.68 -7.66 -10.75
N LYS A 255 -1.98 -7.89 -10.94
CA LYS A 255 -2.86 -8.53 -9.95
C LYS A 255 -2.40 -9.95 -9.63
N LEU A 256 -2.22 -10.78 -10.65
CA LEU A 256 -1.73 -12.16 -10.49
C LEU A 256 -0.35 -12.20 -9.82
N GLY A 257 0.54 -11.26 -10.19
CA GLY A 257 1.87 -11.13 -9.60
C GLY A 257 1.80 -10.77 -8.12
N ASN A 258 0.93 -9.83 -7.76
CA ASN A 258 0.74 -9.40 -6.38
C ASN A 258 0.22 -10.53 -5.49
N PHE A 259 -0.85 -11.21 -5.90
CA PHE A 259 -1.37 -12.37 -5.17
C PHE A 259 -0.33 -13.49 -5.04
N HIS A 260 0.47 -13.74 -6.09
CA HIS A 260 1.51 -14.75 -6.03
C HIS A 260 2.66 -14.38 -5.08
N VAL A 261 3.16 -13.14 -5.14
CA VAL A 261 4.34 -12.70 -4.37
C VAL A 261 3.99 -12.42 -2.91
N ILE A 262 2.83 -11.80 -2.66
CA ILE A 262 2.41 -11.38 -1.31
C ILE A 262 1.53 -12.46 -0.67
N GLY A 263 0.58 -13.02 -1.42
CA GLY A 263 -0.32 -14.08 -0.96
C GLY A 263 0.28 -15.49 -0.98
N GLY A 264 1.47 -15.65 -1.59
CA GLY A 264 2.16 -16.95 -1.68
C GLY A 264 1.71 -17.85 -2.83
N ASP A 265 0.51 -17.69 -3.33
CA ASP A 265 -0.03 -18.37 -4.52
C ASP A 265 -1.03 -17.42 -5.20
N TRP A 266 -0.96 -17.29 -6.52
CA TRP A 266 -1.91 -16.48 -7.29
C TRP A 266 -3.37 -16.90 -7.09
N ARG A 267 -3.62 -18.18 -6.75
CA ARG A 267 -4.96 -18.72 -6.43
C ARG A 267 -5.53 -18.21 -5.11
N SER A 268 -4.72 -17.58 -4.26
CA SER A 268 -5.21 -16.92 -3.03
C SER A 268 -6.21 -15.81 -3.34
N GLU A 269 -6.23 -15.33 -4.58
CA GLU A 269 -7.25 -14.44 -5.11
C GLU A 269 -8.66 -15.01 -4.99
N ASP A 270 -8.86 -16.29 -5.31
CA ASP A 270 -10.18 -16.94 -5.21
C ASP A 270 -10.69 -16.88 -3.76
N THR A 271 -9.83 -17.22 -2.81
CA THR A 271 -10.17 -17.17 -1.37
C THR A 271 -10.48 -15.75 -0.91
N TYR A 272 -9.72 -14.76 -1.39
CA TYR A 272 -9.96 -13.35 -1.09
C TYR A 272 -11.37 -12.92 -1.54
N PHE A 273 -11.76 -13.22 -2.79
CA PHE A 273 -13.08 -12.86 -3.31
C PHE A 273 -14.22 -13.66 -2.68
N GLU A 274 -14.01 -14.90 -2.30
CA GLU A 274 -14.99 -15.66 -1.54
C GLU A 274 -15.22 -15.05 -0.16
N THR A 275 -14.15 -14.64 0.52
CA THR A 275 -14.23 -13.94 1.81
C THR A 275 -14.99 -12.62 1.66
N LEU A 276 -14.67 -11.83 0.64
CA LEU A 276 -15.35 -10.56 0.35
C LEU A 276 -16.86 -10.76 0.11
N LYS A 277 -17.24 -11.80 -0.63
CA LYS A 277 -18.65 -12.10 -0.93
C LYS A 277 -19.45 -12.52 0.31
N ARG A 278 -18.84 -13.25 1.23
CA ARG A 278 -19.50 -13.74 2.46
C ARG A 278 -19.45 -12.77 3.63
N ALA A 279 -18.71 -11.67 3.51
CA ALA A 279 -18.56 -10.67 4.57
C ALA A 279 -19.92 -10.19 5.09
N THR A 280 -20.04 -10.03 6.40
CA THR A 280 -21.25 -9.58 7.09
C THR A 280 -21.02 -8.21 7.75
N PRO A 281 -22.09 -7.48 8.11
CA PRO A 281 -21.96 -6.26 8.90
C PRO A 281 -21.19 -6.45 10.22
N GLU A 282 -21.36 -7.62 10.84
CA GLU A 282 -20.69 -8.00 12.09
C GLU A 282 -19.19 -8.21 11.90
N ASP A 283 -18.76 -8.73 10.74
CA ASP A 283 -17.35 -8.86 10.40
C ASP A 283 -16.67 -7.47 10.30
N LEU A 284 -17.34 -6.51 9.65
CA LEU A 284 -16.83 -5.14 9.54
C LEU A 284 -16.76 -4.48 10.92
N GLN A 285 -17.78 -4.66 11.76
CA GLN A 285 -17.75 -4.16 13.14
C GLN A 285 -16.61 -4.78 13.94
N ARG A 286 -16.42 -6.08 13.83
CA ARG A 286 -15.37 -6.82 14.53
C ARG A 286 -13.97 -6.29 14.16
N VAL A 287 -13.68 -6.11 12.88
CA VAL A 287 -12.39 -5.58 12.45
C VAL A 287 -12.24 -4.11 12.83
N ALA A 288 -13.30 -3.30 12.78
CA ALA A 288 -13.28 -1.93 13.28
C ALA A 288 -12.96 -1.87 14.79
N GLN A 289 -13.55 -2.75 15.59
CA GLN A 289 -13.25 -2.86 17.03
C GLN A 289 -11.82 -3.32 17.30
N LYS A 290 -11.32 -4.26 16.51
CA LYS A 290 -9.97 -4.84 16.66
C LYS A 290 -8.87 -3.89 16.26
N TYR A 291 -9.03 -3.19 15.13
CA TYR A 291 -7.95 -2.42 14.50
C TYR A 291 -8.09 -0.91 14.70
N LEU A 292 -9.29 -0.34 14.65
CA LEU A 292 -9.52 1.11 14.75
C LEU A 292 -9.75 1.56 16.22
N ALA A 293 -9.10 0.89 17.16
CA ALA A 293 -9.17 1.29 18.55
C ALA A 293 -8.38 2.59 18.82
N PRO A 294 -8.83 3.43 19.78
CA PRO A 294 -8.14 4.66 20.17
C PRO A 294 -6.73 4.44 20.67
#